data_58a84cce4e1ff1ca26247149225678d5
#
_entry.id   58a84cce4e1ff1ca26247149225678d5
#
_cell.length_a   1.000
_cell.length_b   1.000
_cell.length_c   1.000
_cell.angle_alpha   90.00
_cell.angle_beta   90.00
_cell.angle_gamma   90.00
#
_symmetry.space_group_name_H-M   'P 1'
#
loop_
_entity.id
_entity.type
_entity.pdbx_description
1 polymer ?
#
loop_
_entity_poly.entity_id
_entity_poly.type
_entity_poly.pdbx_seq_one_letter_code
_entity_poly.pdbx_strand_id
1 'polypeptide(L)'
;MLIEQIVWDLDDDPDGNVQHIAEHDLSVDEVEDVLYAADEVLASHSSGRPITFGETRTGRHIAVVFDIIDEDPLIVYPITAYETDE
;
A
#
# COMPACT_ATOMS: atom_id res chain seq x y z
N MET A 1 -12.57 3.58 5.54
CA MET A 1 -11.52 4.58 5.54
C MET A 1 -11.36 5.14 4.13
N LEU A 2 -11.34 6.44 3.99
CA LEU A 2 -11.26 7.06 2.65
C LEU A 2 -9.92 7.74 2.48
N ILE A 3 -9.05 7.13 1.67
CA ILE A 3 -7.74 7.69 1.37
C ILE A 3 -7.89 8.71 0.26
N GLU A 4 -7.40 9.94 0.50
CA GLU A 4 -7.48 11.03 -0.45
C GLU A 4 -6.31 11.04 -1.42
N GLN A 5 -5.12 10.68 -0.93
CA GLN A 5 -3.92 10.73 -1.74
C GLN A 5 -2.93 9.67 -1.30
N ILE A 6 -2.24 9.08 -2.26
CA ILE A 6 -1.18 8.11 -2.04
C ILE A 6 0.11 8.71 -2.59
N VAL A 7 1.14 8.77 -1.76
CA VAL A 7 2.42 9.40 -2.12
C VAL A 7 3.39 8.35 -2.64
N TRP A 8 3.91 8.57 -3.84
CA TRP A 8 4.88 7.68 -4.47
C TRP A 8 6.19 8.42 -4.71
N ASP A 9 7.30 7.72 -4.50
CA ASP A 9 8.62 8.22 -4.89
C ASP A 9 8.76 8.14 -6.41
N LEU A 10 9.85 8.68 -6.93
CA LEU A 10 10.12 8.60 -8.36
C LEU A 10 10.35 7.15 -8.78
N ASP A 11 9.95 6.81 -9.99
CA ASP A 11 10.04 5.44 -10.51
C ASP A 11 11.47 4.91 -10.51
N ASP A 12 12.44 5.78 -10.71
CA ASP A 12 13.84 5.39 -10.83
C ASP A 12 14.63 5.53 -9.52
N ASP A 13 13.96 5.85 -8.42
CA ASP A 13 14.60 5.93 -7.11
C ASP A 13 14.78 4.53 -6.54
N PRO A 14 16.03 4.02 -6.46
CA PRO A 14 16.25 2.64 -6.02
C PRO A 14 15.86 2.40 -4.57
N ASP A 15 15.76 3.46 -3.76
CA ASP A 15 15.35 3.35 -2.36
C ASP A 15 13.89 3.74 -2.17
N GLY A 16 13.19 4.07 -3.24
CA GLY A 16 11.82 4.53 -3.17
C GLY A 16 10.82 3.38 -3.10
N ASN A 17 9.58 3.75 -2.75
CA ASN A 17 8.54 2.74 -2.59
C ASN A 17 8.09 2.11 -3.91
N VAL A 18 8.20 2.82 -5.03
CA VAL A 18 7.86 2.24 -6.34
C VAL A 18 8.76 1.05 -6.64
N GLN A 19 10.08 1.22 -6.45
CA GLN A 19 11.02 0.13 -6.68
C GLN A 19 10.85 -0.98 -5.65
N HIS A 20 10.52 -0.61 -4.42
CA HIS A 20 10.37 -1.59 -3.36
C HIS A 20 9.20 -2.55 -3.62
N ILE A 21 8.04 -2.03 -4.03
CA ILE A 21 6.91 -2.92 -4.35
C ILE A 21 7.19 -3.73 -5.61
N ALA A 22 7.97 -3.19 -6.54
CA ALA A 22 8.35 -3.92 -7.75
C ALA A 22 9.17 -5.17 -7.42
N GLU A 23 9.94 -5.14 -6.34
CA GLU A 23 10.69 -6.32 -5.88
C GLU A 23 9.76 -7.44 -5.45
N HIS A 24 8.53 -7.12 -5.10
CA HIS A 24 7.50 -8.10 -4.76
C HIS A 24 6.55 -8.36 -5.93
N ASP A 25 6.96 -7.94 -7.13
CA ASP A 25 6.20 -8.15 -8.35
C ASP A 25 4.84 -7.44 -8.34
N LEU A 26 4.82 -6.25 -7.76
CA LEU A 26 3.61 -5.43 -7.68
C LEU A 26 3.83 -4.08 -8.33
N SER A 27 2.76 -3.50 -8.84
CA SER A 27 2.78 -2.20 -9.49
C SER A 27 2.06 -1.16 -8.63
N VAL A 28 2.30 0.12 -8.96
CA VAL A 28 1.60 1.23 -8.34
C VAL A 28 0.09 1.05 -8.47
N ASP A 29 -0.39 0.69 -9.66
CA ASP A 29 -1.82 0.52 -9.89
C ASP A 29 -2.43 -0.54 -8.99
N GLU A 30 -1.73 -1.65 -8.79
CA GLU A 30 -2.24 -2.72 -7.94
C GLU A 30 -2.35 -2.30 -6.48
N VAL A 31 -1.36 -1.57 -5.99
CA VAL A 31 -1.37 -1.08 -4.61
C VAL A 31 -2.47 -0.03 -4.44
N GLU A 32 -2.64 0.85 -5.42
CA GLU A 32 -3.69 1.85 -5.37
C GLU A 32 -5.08 1.22 -5.39
N ASP A 33 -5.28 0.16 -6.16
CA ASP A 33 -6.55 -0.57 -6.16
C ASP A 33 -6.96 -0.96 -4.75
N VAL A 34 -6.02 -1.49 -3.99
CA VAL A 34 -6.29 -1.97 -2.64
C VAL A 34 -6.47 -0.82 -1.66
N LEU A 35 -5.60 0.19 -1.73
CA LEU A 35 -5.65 1.30 -0.79
C LEU A 35 -6.92 2.13 -0.95
N TYR A 36 -7.30 2.45 -2.19
CA TYR A 36 -8.50 3.27 -2.41
C TYR A 36 -9.79 2.52 -2.07
N ALA A 37 -9.77 1.20 -2.11
CA ALA A 37 -10.93 0.39 -1.77
C ALA A 37 -10.95 -0.06 -0.32
N ALA A 38 -9.95 0.31 0.48
CA ALA A 38 -9.80 -0.21 1.84
C ALA A 38 -10.92 0.26 2.75
N ASP A 39 -11.55 -0.69 3.43
CA ASP A 39 -12.59 -0.41 4.43
C ASP A 39 -12.00 -0.40 5.83
N GLU A 40 -10.90 -1.10 6.04
CA GLU A 40 -10.41 -1.41 7.35
C GLU A 40 -8.88 -1.39 7.36
N VAL A 41 -8.32 -0.85 8.42
CA VAL A 41 -6.88 -0.80 8.61
C VAL A 41 -6.54 -1.42 9.94
N LEU A 42 -5.56 -2.31 9.93
CA LEU A 42 -5.10 -3.02 11.12
C LEU A 42 -3.68 -2.59 11.44
N ALA A 43 -3.21 -2.89 12.64
CA ALA A 43 -1.81 -2.67 12.98
C ALA A 43 -1.01 -3.91 12.61
N SER A 44 0.10 -3.71 11.93
CA SER A 44 0.99 -4.80 11.55
C SER A 44 1.63 -5.40 12.80
N HIS A 45 1.66 -6.74 12.88
CA HIS A 45 2.25 -7.44 14.02
C HIS A 45 3.76 -7.19 14.15
N SER A 46 4.44 -7.03 13.04
CA SER A 46 5.90 -6.92 13.05
C SER A 46 6.40 -5.50 13.28
N SER A 47 5.66 -4.48 12.83
CA SER A 47 6.15 -3.11 12.89
C SER A 47 5.19 -2.16 13.59
N GLY A 48 3.96 -2.57 13.83
CA GLY A 48 2.93 -1.69 14.38
C GLY A 48 2.40 -0.68 13.38
N ARG A 49 2.91 -0.65 12.15
CA ARG A 49 2.44 0.24 11.12
C ARG A 49 1.07 -0.17 10.61
N PRO A 50 0.29 0.78 10.11
CA PRO A 50 -0.98 0.44 9.47
C PRO A 50 -0.79 -0.54 8.32
N ILE A 51 -1.68 -1.52 8.24
CA ILE A 51 -1.68 -2.51 7.17
C ILE A 51 -3.12 -2.75 6.74
N THR A 52 -3.31 -2.92 5.44
CA THR A 52 -4.62 -3.30 4.92
C THR A 52 -4.44 -4.42 3.91
N PHE A 53 -5.51 -5.20 3.73
CA PHE A 53 -5.53 -6.33 2.82
C PHE A 53 -6.64 -6.10 1.80
N GLY A 54 -6.42 -6.57 0.60
CA GLY A 54 -7.45 -6.46 -0.42
C GLY A 54 -7.09 -7.18 -1.68
N GLU A 55 -8.01 -7.14 -2.62
CA GLU A 55 -7.85 -7.79 -3.91
C GLU A 55 -7.68 -6.73 -4.98
N THR A 56 -6.70 -6.92 -5.86
CA THR A 56 -6.50 -6.05 -7.01
C THR A 56 -7.55 -6.34 -8.07
N ARG A 57 -7.67 -5.47 -9.07
CA ARG A 57 -8.60 -5.68 -10.17
C ARG A 57 -8.31 -6.95 -10.96
N THR A 58 -7.06 -7.41 -10.92
CA THR A 58 -6.66 -8.63 -11.63
C THR A 58 -6.85 -9.88 -10.80
N GLY A 59 -7.37 -9.76 -9.57
CA GLY A 59 -7.68 -10.90 -8.73
C GLY A 59 -6.56 -11.36 -7.80
N ARG A 60 -5.54 -10.52 -7.62
CA ARG A 60 -4.45 -10.86 -6.69
C ARG A 60 -4.79 -10.34 -5.30
N HIS A 61 -4.55 -11.17 -4.30
CA HIS A 61 -4.74 -10.77 -2.90
C HIS A 61 -3.42 -10.27 -2.36
N ILE A 62 -3.39 -9.03 -1.90
CA ILE A 62 -2.16 -8.42 -1.41
C ILE A 62 -2.38 -7.74 -0.07
N ALA A 63 -1.26 -7.56 0.65
CA ALA A 63 -1.20 -6.76 1.86
C ALA A 63 -0.40 -5.51 1.55
N VAL A 64 -0.81 -4.37 2.09
CA VAL A 64 -0.10 -3.10 1.92
C VAL A 64 0.18 -2.53 3.29
N VAL A 65 1.46 -2.27 3.58
CA VAL A 65 1.91 -1.61 4.80
C VAL A 65 2.24 -0.16 4.44
N PHE A 66 1.75 0.78 5.20
CA PHE A 66 1.93 2.19 4.87
C PHE A 66 2.05 3.05 6.12
N ASP A 67 2.56 4.29 5.92
CA ASP A 67 2.55 5.32 6.96
C ASP A 67 1.46 6.32 6.65
N ILE A 68 0.87 6.88 7.69
CA ILE A 68 -0.10 7.96 7.53
C ILE A 68 0.67 9.27 7.65
N ILE A 69 0.62 10.06 6.56
CA ILE A 69 1.31 11.36 6.52
C ILE A 69 0.42 12.45 7.08
N ASP A 70 -0.86 12.40 6.74
CA ASP A 70 -1.85 13.36 7.21
C ASP A 70 -3.16 12.60 7.39
N GLU A 71 -3.93 12.98 8.38
CA GLU A 71 -5.19 12.30 8.68
C GLU A 71 -6.42 12.99 8.11
N ASP A 72 -6.31 14.29 7.80
CA ASP A 72 -7.46 15.04 7.28
C ASP A 72 -6.97 16.18 6.38
N PRO A 73 -6.88 15.99 5.07
CA PRO A 73 -7.28 14.78 4.32
C PRO A 73 -6.33 13.61 4.59
N LEU A 74 -6.85 12.41 4.42
CA LEU A 74 -6.04 11.21 4.68
C LEU A 74 -5.06 10.99 3.53
N ILE A 75 -3.79 11.16 3.84
CA ILE A 75 -2.69 10.99 2.89
C ILE A 75 -1.76 9.92 3.44
N VAL A 76 -1.44 8.92 2.62
CA VAL A 76 -0.63 7.78 3.04
C VAL A 76 0.59 7.61 2.15
N TYR A 77 1.63 7.00 2.71
CA TYR A 77 2.88 6.71 2.02
C TYR A 77 3.12 5.20 2.12
N PRO A 78 2.92 4.44 1.03
CA PRO A 78 3.16 2.99 1.07
C PRO A 78 4.62 2.68 1.36
N ILE A 79 4.84 1.75 2.28
CA ILE A 79 6.18 1.30 2.65
C ILE A 79 6.52 0.05 1.87
N THR A 80 5.62 -0.94 1.87
CA THR A 80 5.81 -2.19 1.16
C THR A 80 4.45 -2.82 0.88
N ALA A 81 4.45 -3.75 -0.05
CA ALA A 81 3.26 -4.54 -0.36
C ALA A 81 3.73 -5.90 -0.82
N TYR A 82 2.92 -6.91 -0.54
CA TYR A 82 3.28 -8.27 -0.94
C TYR A 82 2.01 -9.10 -1.13
N GLU A 83 2.15 -10.14 -1.94
CA GLU A 83 1.04 -11.02 -2.23
C GLU A 83 0.77 -11.97 -1.06
N THR A 84 -0.50 -12.23 -0.78
CA THR A 84 -0.92 -13.14 0.27
C THR A 84 -1.59 -14.35 -0.35
N ASP A 85 -1.75 -15.42 0.46
CA ASP A 85 -2.33 -16.66 -0.03
C ASP A 85 -3.85 -16.71 0.04
N GLU A 86 -4.45 -15.63 0.41
CA GLU A 86 -5.88 -15.60 0.62
C GLU A 86 -6.70 -15.81 -0.62
#